data_0975fbfe275056396c328ddaddaac7f5
#
_entry.id   0975fbfe275056396c328ddaddaac7f5
#
_cell.length_a   1.000
_cell.length_b   1.000
_cell.length_c   1.000
_cell.angle_alpha   90.00
_cell.angle_beta   90.00
_cell.angle_gamma   90.00
#
_symmetry.space_group_name_H-M   'P 1'
#
loop_
_entity.id
_entity.type
_entity.pdbx_description
1 polymer ?
#
loop_
_entity_poly.entity_id
_entity_poly.type
_entity_poly.pdbx_seq_one_letter_code
_entity_poly.pdbx_strand_id
1 'polypeptide(L)'
;MILQYPALKWALYLLLAGALCYVLFRARREQRPIPVIHPPENKMLEFIATVSSLYYKQKEHSAIALKLTDYFLGEVRTRYQLATDRLDEPFILGLSARSGVEEEDTRRLVQLITKIRTSRQVNETELRNLVQGTELFNRKLNQ
;
A
#
# COMPACT_ATOMS: atom_id res chain seq x y z
N MET A 1 53.64 -18.78 -35.06
CA MET A 1 54.00 -18.05 -36.28
C MET A 1 52.90 -17.13 -36.85
N ILE A 2 51.85 -16.83 -36.07
CA ILE A 2 50.71 -15.98 -36.54
C ILE A 2 51.00 -14.46 -36.43
N LEU A 3 52.00 -14.09 -35.62
CA LEU A 3 52.34 -12.70 -35.30
C LEU A 3 53.32 -12.03 -36.26
N GLN A 4 53.69 -12.65 -37.37
CA GLN A 4 54.67 -12.07 -38.32
C GLN A 4 54.03 -11.10 -39.35
N TYR A 5 52.72 -11.20 -39.56
CA TYR A 5 52.02 -10.30 -40.49
C TYR A 5 51.44 -9.10 -39.75
N PRO A 6 51.79 -7.86 -40.11
CA PRO A 6 51.30 -6.68 -39.40
C PRO A 6 49.78 -6.56 -39.45
N ALA A 7 49.14 -7.01 -40.51
CA ALA A 7 47.69 -7.04 -40.67
C ALA A 7 47.02 -7.95 -39.64
N LEU A 8 47.65 -9.09 -39.28
CA LEU A 8 47.10 -10.03 -38.32
C LEU A 8 47.19 -9.50 -36.87
N LYS A 9 48.24 -8.73 -36.59
CA LYS A 9 48.37 -8.04 -35.27
C LYS A 9 47.29 -7.01 -35.09
N TRP A 10 47.00 -6.21 -36.08
CA TRP A 10 45.95 -5.22 -36.05
C TRP A 10 44.57 -5.84 -35.91
N ALA A 11 44.31 -6.94 -36.61
CA ALA A 11 43.06 -7.70 -36.49
C ALA A 11 42.87 -8.26 -35.09
N LEU A 12 43.95 -8.80 -34.46
CA LEU A 12 43.92 -9.29 -33.12
C LEU A 12 43.62 -8.21 -32.07
N TYR A 13 44.25 -7.02 -32.21
CA TYR A 13 43.99 -5.91 -31.32
C TYR A 13 42.56 -5.38 -31.47
N LEU A 14 42.00 -5.32 -32.67
CA LEU A 14 40.63 -4.94 -32.94
C LEU A 14 39.64 -5.93 -32.30
N LEU A 15 39.93 -7.22 -32.40
CA LEU A 15 39.10 -8.27 -31.78
C LEU A 15 39.13 -8.20 -30.25
N LEU A 16 40.31 -7.97 -29.67
CA LEU A 16 40.45 -7.80 -28.21
C LEU A 16 39.76 -6.54 -27.73
N ALA A 17 39.90 -5.42 -28.44
CA ALA A 17 39.20 -4.17 -28.11
C ALA A 17 37.67 -4.33 -28.20
N GLY A 18 37.19 -5.00 -29.25
CA GLY A 18 35.77 -5.29 -29.42
C GLY A 18 35.21 -6.20 -28.29
N ALA A 19 35.97 -7.24 -27.93
CA ALA A 19 35.60 -8.12 -26.83
C ALA A 19 35.57 -7.38 -25.48
N LEU A 20 36.56 -6.50 -25.24
CA LEU A 20 36.62 -5.67 -24.03
C LEU A 20 35.43 -4.70 -23.97
N CYS A 21 35.15 -4.01 -25.06
CA CYS A 21 33.97 -3.14 -25.16
C CYS A 21 32.67 -3.93 -24.93
N TYR A 22 32.54 -5.10 -25.52
CA TYR A 22 31.36 -5.95 -25.34
C TYR A 22 31.17 -6.34 -23.87
N VAL A 23 32.24 -6.74 -23.17
CA VAL A 23 32.17 -7.08 -21.75
C VAL A 23 31.79 -5.86 -20.91
N LEU A 24 32.37 -4.68 -21.18
CA LEU A 24 32.08 -3.45 -20.46
C LEU A 24 30.62 -3.00 -20.67
N PHE A 25 30.10 -3.09 -21.90
CA PHE A 25 28.70 -2.77 -22.17
C PHE A 25 27.75 -3.80 -21.58
N ARG A 26 28.12 -5.08 -21.56
CA ARG A 26 27.29 -6.13 -20.96
C ARG A 26 27.34 -6.13 -19.44
N ALA A 27 28.49 -5.75 -18.85
CA ALA A 27 28.63 -5.60 -17.40
C ALA A 27 27.81 -4.40 -16.86
N ARG A 28 27.54 -3.41 -17.69
CA ARG A 28 26.60 -2.32 -17.40
C ARG A 28 25.12 -2.73 -17.59
N ARG A 29 24.80 -4.00 -17.50
CA ARG A 29 23.41 -4.41 -17.34
C ARG A 29 22.96 -3.85 -16.00
N GLU A 30 22.36 -2.67 -16.01
CA GLU A 30 21.67 -2.09 -14.86
C GLU A 30 20.75 -3.16 -14.30
N GLN A 31 21.12 -3.69 -13.17
CA GLN A 31 20.16 -4.38 -12.33
C GLN A 31 19.07 -3.33 -12.10
N ARG A 32 17.89 -3.53 -12.70
CA ARG A 32 16.72 -2.74 -12.32
C ARG A 32 16.69 -2.76 -10.80
N PRO A 33 16.83 -1.62 -10.12
CA PRO A 33 16.67 -1.62 -8.68
C PRO A 33 15.32 -2.23 -8.44
N ILE A 34 15.30 -3.38 -7.76
CA ILE A 34 14.05 -3.92 -7.22
C ILE A 34 13.54 -2.78 -6.39
N PRO A 35 12.37 -2.17 -6.73
CA PRO A 35 11.84 -1.13 -5.90
C PRO A 35 11.74 -1.75 -4.52
N VAL A 36 12.52 -1.22 -3.57
CA VAL A 36 12.36 -1.56 -2.17
C VAL A 36 10.91 -1.21 -1.90
N ILE A 37 10.06 -2.22 -1.81
CA ILE A 37 8.71 -2.07 -1.34
C ILE A 37 8.92 -1.64 0.10
N HIS A 38 8.96 -0.33 0.32
CA HIS A 38 8.88 0.20 1.67
C HIS A 38 7.62 -0.44 2.26
N PRO A 39 7.71 -1.05 3.46
CA PRO A 39 6.51 -1.47 4.15
C PRO A 39 5.57 -0.26 4.12
N PRO A 40 4.27 -0.44 3.86
CA PRO A 40 3.37 0.65 3.58
C PRO A 40 3.36 1.60 4.79
N GLU A 41 4.26 2.59 4.75
CA GLU A 41 4.21 3.73 5.65
C GLU A 41 2.87 4.40 5.37
N ASN A 42 1.91 4.17 6.27
CA ASN A 42 0.69 4.95 6.45
C ASN A 42 0.14 5.67 5.19
N LYS A 43 0.14 4.99 4.03
CA LYS A 43 -0.49 5.50 2.81
C LYS A 43 -1.95 5.89 3.05
N MET A 44 -2.56 5.29 4.07
CA MET A 44 -3.90 5.66 4.52
C MET A 44 -3.93 7.07 5.10
N LEU A 45 -2.96 7.47 5.92
CA LEU A 45 -2.88 8.84 6.47
C LEU A 45 -2.57 9.86 5.38
N GLU A 46 -1.66 9.56 4.47
CA GLU A 46 -1.33 10.43 3.35
C GLU A 46 -2.53 10.54 2.38
N PHE A 47 -3.19 9.43 2.10
CA PHE A 47 -4.43 9.41 1.31
C PHE A 47 -5.54 10.22 2.01
N ILE A 48 -5.76 10.03 3.31
CA ILE A 48 -6.75 10.79 4.10
C ILE A 48 -6.40 12.26 4.11
N ALA A 49 -5.14 12.66 4.33
CA ALA A 49 -4.71 14.06 4.32
C ALA A 49 -4.95 14.72 2.95
N THR A 50 -4.59 14.02 1.87
CA THR A 50 -4.76 14.52 0.50
C THR A 50 -6.25 14.62 0.11
N VAL A 51 -7.03 13.59 0.42
CA VAL A 51 -8.46 13.54 0.12
C VAL A 51 -9.24 14.52 1.00
N SER A 52 -8.89 14.65 2.28
CA SER A 52 -9.53 15.60 3.20
C SER A 52 -9.35 17.04 2.75
N SER A 53 -8.18 17.41 2.25
CA SER A 53 -7.92 18.78 1.76
C SER A 53 -8.73 19.14 0.51
N LEU A 54 -8.97 18.16 -0.37
CA LEU A 54 -9.74 18.32 -1.59
C LEU A 54 -11.27 18.34 -1.34
N TYR A 55 -11.75 17.48 -0.44
CA TYR A 55 -13.19 17.30 -0.19
C TYR A 55 -13.73 18.19 0.93
N TYR A 56 -12.88 18.71 1.83
CA TYR A 56 -13.32 19.67 2.86
C TYR A 56 -13.97 20.91 2.24
N LYS A 57 -13.58 21.28 1.01
CA LYS A 57 -14.19 22.38 0.25
C LYS A 57 -15.60 22.07 -0.29
N GLN A 58 -16.02 20.81 -0.39
CA GLN A 58 -17.28 20.44 -1.05
C GLN A 58 -18.38 19.88 -0.14
N LYS A 59 -18.19 19.83 1.19
CA LYS A 59 -19.18 19.29 2.16
C LYS A 59 -19.66 17.84 1.89
N GLU A 60 -18.93 17.06 1.12
CA GLU A 60 -19.30 15.68 0.81
C GLU A 60 -18.70 14.67 1.79
N HIS A 61 -18.96 14.85 3.08
CA HIS A 61 -18.47 13.95 4.13
C HIS A 61 -18.88 12.48 3.92
N SER A 62 -20.03 12.27 3.30
CA SER A 62 -20.57 10.93 3.02
C SER A 62 -19.72 10.16 2.00
N ALA A 63 -19.29 10.81 0.92
CA ALA A 63 -18.46 10.16 -0.10
C ALA A 63 -17.08 9.77 0.44
N ILE A 64 -16.50 10.60 1.29
CA ILE A 64 -15.22 10.32 1.95
C ILE A 64 -15.37 9.14 2.90
N ALA A 65 -16.41 9.17 3.76
CA ALA A 65 -16.64 8.12 4.74
C ALA A 65 -16.88 6.76 4.08
N LEU A 66 -17.60 6.70 2.98
CA LEU A 66 -17.79 5.47 2.21
C LEU A 66 -16.49 4.94 1.62
N LYS A 67 -15.70 5.79 0.97
CA LYS A 67 -14.39 5.37 0.42
C LYS A 67 -13.43 4.89 1.50
N LEU A 68 -13.41 5.58 2.64
CA LEU A 68 -12.57 5.19 3.78
C LEU A 68 -13.02 3.83 4.35
N THR A 69 -14.33 3.61 4.44
CA THR A 69 -14.91 2.34 4.86
C THR A 69 -14.52 1.21 3.91
N ASP A 70 -14.67 1.42 2.60
CA ASP A 70 -14.33 0.41 1.59
C ASP A 70 -12.82 0.10 1.60
N TYR A 71 -11.99 1.11 1.76
CA TYR A 71 -10.55 0.94 1.91
C TYR A 71 -10.19 0.12 3.15
N PHE A 72 -10.75 0.48 4.31
CA PHE A 72 -10.52 -0.23 5.56
C PHE A 72 -10.97 -1.71 5.48
N LEU A 73 -12.16 -1.96 4.95
CA LEU A 73 -12.67 -3.33 4.78
C LEU A 73 -11.83 -4.13 3.77
N GLY A 74 -11.32 -3.49 2.72
CA GLY A 74 -10.38 -4.09 1.78
C GLY A 74 -9.06 -4.49 2.45
N GLU A 75 -8.52 -3.64 3.32
CA GLU A 75 -7.31 -3.92 4.09
C GLU A 75 -7.54 -5.07 5.09
N VAL A 76 -8.67 -5.07 5.79
CA VAL A 76 -9.07 -6.17 6.68
C VAL A 76 -9.18 -7.49 5.94
N ARG A 77 -9.79 -7.50 4.75
CA ARG A 77 -9.90 -8.70 3.91
C ARG A 77 -8.54 -9.24 3.50
N THR A 78 -7.66 -8.36 3.04
CA THR A 78 -6.34 -8.75 2.53
C THR A 78 -5.39 -9.18 3.64
N ARG A 79 -5.40 -8.49 4.76
CA ARG A 79 -4.42 -8.66 5.84
C ARG A 79 -4.83 -9.72 6.85
N TYR A 80 -6.10 -9.72 7.23
CA TYR A 80 -6.63 -10.67 8.21
C TYR A 80 -7.36 -11.85 7.60
N GLN A 81 -7.55 -11.84 6.26
CA GLN A 81 -8.28 -12.89 5.54
C GLN A 81 -9.68 -13.15 6.15
N LEU A 82 -10.35 -12.06 6.52
CA LEU A 82 -11.71 -12.09 7.04
C LEU A 82 -12.70 -11.72 5.95
N ALA A 83 -13.81 -12.45 5.87
CA ALA A 83 -14.91 -12.08 5.00
C ALA A 83 -15.56 -10.79 5.51
N THR A 84 -15.63 -9.77 4.65
CA THR A 84 -16.18 -8.44 4.98
C THR A 84 -17.59 -8.23 4.43
N ASP A 85 -18.23 -9.31 3.98
CA ASP A 85 -19.57 -9.26 3.39
C ASP A 85 -20.64 -9.09 4.47
N ARG A 86 -20.39 -9.67 5.66
CA ARG A 86 -21.23 -9.55 6.84
C ARG A 86 -20.41 -9.02 8.00
N LEU A 87 -20.85 -7.90 8.55
CA LEU A 87 -20.23 -7.24 9.68
C LEU A 87 -20.97 -7.64 10.98
N ASP A 88 -20.98 -8.92 11.25
CA ASP A 88 -21.70 -9.56 12.39
C ASP A 88 -20.76 -9.83 13.56
N GLU A 89 -21.31 -10.42 14.63
CA GLU A 89 -20.57 -10.75 15.85
C GLU A 89 -19.33 -11.63 15.60
N PRO A 90 -19.40 -12.70 14.77
CA PRO A 90 -18.22 -13.49 14.41
C PRO A 90 -17.12 -12.66 13.72
N PHE A 91 -17.48 -11.66 12.91
CA PHE A 91 -16.53 -10.75 12.29
C PHE A 91 -15.83 -9.87 13.34
N ILE A 92 -16.59 -9.33 14.30
CA ILE A 92 -16.04 -8.48 15.38
C ILE A 92 -15.04 -9.26 16.22
N LEU A 93 -15.40 -10.46 16.66
CA LEU A 93 -14.54 -11.34 17.43
C LEU A 93 -13.29 -11.75 16.65
N GLY A 94 -13.45 -12.11 15.37
CA GLY A 94 -12.35 -12.49 14.50
C GLY A 94 -11.38 -11.34 14.25
N LEU A 95 -11.90 -10.12 14.06
CA LEU A 95 -11.09 -8.93 13.84
C LEU A 95 -10.35 -8.51 15.11
N SER A 96 -11.01 -8.49 16.26
CA SER A 96 -10.42 -8.21 17.57
C SER A 96 -9.28 -9.17 17.88
N ALA A 97 -9.53 -10.49 17.74
CA ALA A 97 -8.54 -11.52 18.02
C ALA A 97 -7.28 -11.43 17.13
N ARG A 98 -7.44 -11.04 15.85
CA ARG A 98 -6.33 -10.97 14.89
C ARG A 98 -5.61 -9.62 14.91
N SER A 99 -6.31 -8.53 15.21
CA SER A 99 -5.72 -7.19 15.26
C SER A 99 -5.14 -6.83 16.63
N GLY A 100 -5.51 -7.54 17.69
CA GLY A 100 -5.14 -7.20 19.06
C GLY A 100 -5.81 -5.91 19.59
N VAL A 101 -6.83 -5.41 18.87
CA VAL A 101 -7.65 -4.28 19.32
C VAL A 101 -8.74 -4.80 20.25
N GLU A 102 -9.09 -4.04 21.27
CA GLU A 102 -10.12 -4.38 22.22
C GLU A 102 -11.47 -4.61 21.50
N GLU A 103 -12.20 -5.62 21.95
CA GLU A 103 -13.48 -6.01 21.33
C GLU A 103 -14.47 -4.85 21.31
N GLU A 104 -14.52 -4.07 22.39
CA GLU A 104 -15.43 -2.93 22.52
C GLU A 104 -15.13 -1.84 21.46
N ASP A 105 -13.86 -1.52 21.24
CA ASP A 105 -13.44 -0.56 20.23
C ASP A 105 -13.71 -1.09 18.82
N THR A 106 -13.49 -2.39 18.60
CA THR A 106 -13.81 -3.06 17.34
C THR A 106 -15.32 -3.01 17.07
N ARG A 107 -16.12 -3.27 18.07
CA ARG A 107 -17.58 -3.22 17.98
C ARG A 107 -18.09 -1.84 17.64
N ARG A 108 -17.56 -0.80 18.30
CA ARG A 108 -17.90 0.61 18.02
C ARG A 108 -17.57 1.00 16.58
N LEU A 109 -16.40 0.62 16.11
CA LEU A 109 -15.99 0.90 14.74
C LEU A 109 -16.87 0.19 13.72
N VAL A 110 -17.18 -1.10 13.92
CA VAL A 110 -18.05 -1.87 13.04
C VAL A 110 -19.48 -1.32 13.01
N GLN A 111 -20.02 -0.91 14.15
CA GLN A 111 -21.32 -0.25 14.22
C GLN A 111 -21.33 1.08 13.46
N LEU A 112 -20.28 1.88 13.60
CA LEU A 112 -20.14 3.13 12.87
C LEU A 112 -20.04 2.90 11.35
N ILE A 113 -19.26 1.92 10.92
CA ILE A 113 -19.15 1.50 9.52
C ILE A 113 -20.51 1.07 8.96
N THR A 114 -21.24 0.25 9.71
CA THR A 114 -22.57 -0.21 9.31
C THR A 114 -23.54 0.95 9.18
N LYS A 115 -23.52 1.89 10.12
CA LYS A 115 -24.31 3.12 10.06
C LYS A 115 -23.98 3.95 8.84
N ILE A 116 -22.69 4.17 8.54
CA ILE A 116 -22.24 4.95 7.38
C ILE A 116 -22.70 4.30 6.06
N ARG A 117 -22.63 2.98 5.96
CA ARG A 117 -23.08 2.25 4.76
C ARG A 117 -24.59 2.33 4.55
N THR A 118 -25.37 2.44 5.62
CA THR A 118 -26.83 2.50 5.57
C THR A 118 -27.33 3.95 5.44
N SER A 119 -26.62 4.91 6.01
CA SER A 119 -27.00 6.33 6.05
C SER A 119 -26.46 7.06 4.82
N ARG A 120 -27.33 7.81 4.14
CA ARG A 120 -26.93 8.68 3.02
C ARG A 120 -26.26 9.99 3.45
N GLN A 121 -26.33 10.32 4.72
CA GLN A 121 -25.75 11.54 5.28
C GLN A 121 -24.82 11.18 6.43
N VAL A 122 -23.57 11.62 6.35
CA VAL A 122 -22.54 11.43 7.37
C VAL A 122 -22.17 12.80 7.90
N ASN A 123 -22.21 12.97 9.22
CA ASN A 123 -21.81 14.20 9.87
C ASN A 123 -20.27 14.25 10.02
N GLU A 124 -19.71 15.45 10.13
CA GLU A 124 -18.27 15.68 10.36
C GLU A 124 -17.74 14.91 11.59
N THR A 125 -18.54 14.86 12.66
CA THR A 125 -18.19 14.10 13.88
C THR A 125 -18.06 12.59 13.61
N GLU A 126 -18.97 12.04 12.82
CA GLU A 126 -18.95 10.61 12.45
C GLU A 126 -17.76 10.28 11.55
N LEU A 127 -17.44 11.17 10.60
CA LEU A 127 -16.24 11.03 9.78
C LEU A 127 -14.96 11.07 10.64
N ARG A 128 -14.88 11.98 11.59
CA ARG A 128 -13.75 12.10 12.52
C ARG A 128 -13.60 10.82 13.37
N ASN A 129 -14.70 10.32 13.90
CA ASN A 129 -14.71 9.08 14.70
C ASN A 129 -14.29 7.86 13.86
N LEU A 130 -14.70 7.81 12.58
CA LEU A 130 -14.27 6.76 11.66
C LEU A 130 -12.76 6.82 11.43
N VAL A 131 -12.21 8.00 11.17
CA VAL A 131 -10.77 8.20 10.99
C VAL A 131 -10.00 7.76 12.24
N GLN A 132 -10.42 8.22 13.42
CA GLN A 132 -9.77 7.84 14.69
C GLN A 132 -9.83 6.33 14.95
N GLY A 133 -10.99 5.70 14.70
CA GLY A 133 -11.14 4.25 14.84
C GLY A 133 -10.22 3.48 13.89
N THR A 134 -10.14 3.87 12.63
CA THR A 134 -9.25 3.22 11.66
C THR A 134 -7.77 3.46 11.96
N GLU A 135 -7.40 4.62 12.50
CA GLU A 135 -6.03 4.90 12.95
C GLU A 135 -5.58 4.04 14.12
N LEU A 136 -6.48 3.75 15.09
CA LEU A 136 -6.19 2.85 16.20
C LEU A 136 -5.80 1.45 15.70
N PHE A 137 -6.54 0.93 14.72
CA PHE A 137 -6.19 -0.33 14.08
C PHE A 137 -4.83 -0.27 13.37
N ASN A 138 -4.58 0.78 12.62
CA ASN A 138 -3.31 0.95 11.89
C ASN A 138 -2.11 1.11 12.83
N ARG A 139 -2.27 1.78 13.96
CA ARG A 139 -1.19 1.97 14.94
C ARG A 139 -0.80 0.67 15.62
N LYS A 140 -1.77 -0.16 15.99
CA LYS A 140 -1.51 -1.48 16.59
C LYS A 140 -0.93 -2.49 15.59
N LEU A 141 -1.13 -2.26 14.29
CA LEU A 141 -0.59 -3.09 13.23
C LEU A 141 0.91 -2.87 12.96
N ASN A 142 1.45 -1.73 13.38
CA ASN A 142 2.85 -1.34 13.15
C ASN A 142 3.73 -1.52 14.41
N GLN A 143 3.18 -2.14 15.48
CA GLN A 143 3.91 -2.59 16.66
C GLN A 143 4.13 -4.10 16.64
#